data_f05648ac1f3a0f0ae85d833c162ae455
#
_entry.id   f05648ac1f3a0f0ae85d833c162ae455
#
_cell.length_a   1.000
_cell.length_b   1.000
_cell.length_c   1.000
_cell.angle_alpha   90.00
_cell.angle_beta   90.00
_cell.angle_gamma   90.00
#
_symmetry.space_group_name_H-M   'P 1'
#
loop_
_entity.id
_entity.type
_entity.pdbx_description
1 polymer ?
#
loop_
_entity_poly.entity_id
_entity_poly.type
_entity_poly.pdbx_seq_one_letter_code
_entity_poly.pdbx_strand_id
1 'polypeptide(L)'
;MSLEARATAREARGSRQQARPACCPYYHEAVEMIGRRWTGAIVAVLLDAGPLRFSEISHAVPELSDRLLSERMKELEARGVVSRHVDPGPPVKVLYELTAMGRSLEPALEELKSWAQRWLGAEARRRDAARTL
;
A
#
# COMPACT_ATOMS: atom_id res chain seq x y z
N MET A 1 16.29 15.41 28.41
CA MET A 1 17.50 15.21 27.59
C MET A 1 18.56 16.22 27.99
N SER A 2 19.80 15.77 28.27
CA SER A 2 20.89 16.63 28.65
C SER A 2 21.33 17.52 27.47
N LEU A 3 21.92 18.67 27.75
CA LEU A 3 22.47 19.58 26.73
C LEU A 3 23.52 18.89 25.85
N GLU A 4 24.29 17.95 26.41
CA GLU A 4 25.29 17.19 25.65
C GLU A 4 24.64 16.23 24.65
N ALA A 5 23.57 15.54 25.03
CA ALA A 5 22.81 14.66 24.12
C ALA A 5 22.17 15.46 22.98
N ARG A 6 21.73 16.69 23.24
CA ARG A 6 21.19 17.58 22.21
C ARG A 6 22.28 18.08 21.25
N ALA A 7 23.48 18.39 21.76
CA ALA A 7 24.62 18.79 20.94
C ALA A 7 25.05 17.64 20.02
N THR A 8 25.16 16.42 20.56
CA THR A 8 25.56 15.24 19.78
C THR A 8 24.52 14.89 18.69
N ALA A 9 23.24 14.98 19.00
CA ALA A 9 22.18 14.76 18.03
C ALA A 9 22.15 15.83 16.94
N ARG A 10 22.52 17.06 17.28
CA ARG A 10 22.62 18.18 16.34
C ARG A 10 23.81 18.05 15.40
N GLU A 11 24.96 17.62 15.93
CA GLU A 11 26.17 17.35 15.13
C GLU A 11 25.95 16.19 14.17
N ALA A 12 25.32 15.11 14.62
CA ALA A 12 24.96 13.98 13.78
C ALA A 12 24.00 14.38 12.65
N ARG A 13 23.05 15.27 12.94
CA ARG A 13 22.16 15.85 11.91
C ARG A 13 22.91 16.79 10.95
N GLY A 14 23.83 17.57 11.46
CA GLY A 14 24.65 18.47 10.67
C GLY A 14 25.51 17.74 9.63
N SER A 15 26.14 16.64 10.05
CA SER A 15 26.95 15.82 9.13
C SER A 15 26.11 15.09 8.08
N ARG A 16 24.87 14.72 8.42
CA ARG A 16 23.92 14.12 7.44
C ARG A 16 23.36 15.16 6.47
N GLN A 17 23.16 16.40 6.92
CA GLN A 17 22.65 17.48 6.06
C GLN A 17 23.66 17.95 5.03
N GLN A 18 24.96 17.86 5.31
CA GLN A 18 26.01 18.17 4.33
C GLN A 18 26.03 17.17 3.17
N ALA A 19 25.46 15.97 3.35
CA ALA A 19 25.41 14.90 2.36
C ALA A 19 24.04 14.70 1.69
N ARG A 20 23.11 15.64 1.70
CA ARG A 20 21.70 15.63 1.27
C ARG A 20 20.73 15.15 2.36
N PRO A 21 19.55 15.79 2.47
CA PRO A 21 18.48 15.28 3.31
C PRO A 21 18.09 13.87 2.83
N ALA A 22 18.37 12.87 3.63
CA ALA A 22 18.01 11.49 3.32
C ALA A 22 16.64 11.21 3.93
N CYS A 23 15.70 10.70 3.14
CA CYS A 23 14.46 10.19 3.63
C CYS A 23 14.72 8.94 4.49
N CYS A 24 13.82 8.63 5.44
CA CYS A 24 13.87 7.38 6.18
C CYS A 24 13.84 6.20 5.18
N PRO A 25 14.83 5.30 5.18
CA PRO A 25 14.89 4.21 4.21
C PRO A 25 13.67 3.29 4.29
N TYR A 26 13.12 3.08 5.47
CA TYR A 26 11.92 2.24 5.65
C TYR A 26 10.66 2.91 5.08
N TYR A 27 10.53 4.21 5.27
CA TYR A 27 9.43 4.98 4.67
C TYR A 27 9.51 4.94 3.15
N HIS A 28 10.70 5.18 2.60
CA HIS A 28 10.93 5.12 1.17
C HIS A 28 10.56 3.75 0.60
N GLU A 29 11.00 2.69 1.23
CA GLU A 29 10.68 1.32 0.84
C GLU A 29 9.17 1.04 0.87
N ALA A 30 8.49 1.50 1.92
CA ALA A 30 7.04 1.35 2.04
C ALA A 30 6.30 2.08 0.92
N VAL A 31 6.70 3.31 0.60
CA VAL A 31 6.09 4.10 -0.48
C VAL A 31 6.33 3.41 -1.84
N GLU A 32 7.53 2.93 -2.09
CA GLU A 32 7.85 2.19 -3.33
C GLU A 32 7.01 0.92 -3.46
N MET A 33 6.83 0.19 -2.37
CA MET A 33 6.03 -1.04 -2.37
C MET A 33 4.54 -0.76 -2.63
N ILE A 34 3.94 0.15 -1.88
CA ILE A 34 2.51 0.49 -1.99
C ILE A 34 2.23 1.30 -3.24
N GLY A 35 3.19 2.08 -3.71
CA GLY A 35 3.07 2.91 -4.90
C GLY A 35 3.18 2.15 -6.21
N ARG A 36 3.52 0.87 -6.19
CA ARG A 36 3.48 0.06 -7.41
C ARG A 36 2.06 -0.02 -7.94
N ARG A 37 1.93 0.07 -9.26
CA ARG A 37 0.62 0.08 -9.91
C ARG A 37 -0.23 -1.12 -9.45
N TRP A 38 -1.44 -0.85 -9.03
CA TRP A 38 -2.46 -1.80 -8.58
C TRP A 38 -2.24 -2.41 -7.20
N THR A 39 -1.06 -2.29 -6.58
CA THR A 39 -0.80 -2.88 -5.26
C THR A 39 -1.76 -2.32 -4.19
N GLY A 40 -1.95 -1.01 -4.15
CA GLY A 40 -2.89 -0.38 -3.22
C GLY A 40 -4.32 -0.87 -3.40
N ALA A 41 -4.75 -1.07 -4.65
CA ALA A 41 -6.08 -1.59 -4.96
C ALA A 41 -6.25 -3.03 -4.47
N ILE A 42 -5.26 -3.88 -4.68
CA ILE A 42 -5.29 -5.27 -4.22
C ILE A 42 -5.38 -5.34 -2.69
N VAL A 43 -4.54 -4.59 -2.01
CA VAL A 43 -4.55 -4.55 -0.53
C VAL A 43 -5.89 -4.04 -0.01
N ALA A 44 -6.46 -3.01 -0.62
CA ALA A 44 -7.77 -2.47 -0.25
C ALA A 44 -8.88 -3.52 -0.40
N VAL A 45 -8.88 -4.28 -1.48
CA VAL A 45 -9.84 -5.36 -1.72
C VAL A 45 -9.73 -6.44 -0.64
N LEU A 46 -8.51 -6.85 -0.30
CA LEU A 46 -8.28 -7.86 0.72
C LEU A 46 -8.59 -7.36 2.14
N LEU A 47 -8.41 -6.08 2.42
CA LEU A 47 -8.83 -5.47 3.68
C LEU A 47 -10.35 -5.51 3.85
N ASP A 48 -11.06 -5.22 2.76
CA ASP A 48 -12.51 -5.09 2.78
C ASP A 48 -13.21 -6.46 2.81
N ALA A 49 -12.78 -7.39 1.97
CA ALA A 49 -13.47 -8.67 1.74
C ALA A 49 -12.89 -9.85 2.54
N GLY A 50 -11.69 -9.72 3.10
CA GLY A 50 -10.98 -10.83 3.77
C GLY A 50 -10.39 -11.82 2.77
N PRO A 51 -10.27 -13.12 3.14
CA PRO A 51 -9.68 -14.12 2.24
C PRO A 51 -10.45 -14.27 0.94
N LEU A 52 -9.74 -14.23 -0.18
CA LEU A 52 -10.33 -14.33 -1.52
C LEU A 52 -9.52 -15.28 -2.40
N ARG A 53 -10.20 -15.88 -3.36
CA ARG A 53 -9.57 -16.60 -4.46
C ARG A 53 -9.02 -15.61 -5.49
N PHE A 54 -8.05 -16.06 -6.28
CA PHE A 54 -7.46 -15.25 -7.34
C PHE A 54 -8.52 -14.65 -8.28
N SER A 55 -9.48 -15.46 -8.71
CA SER A 55 -10.56 -15.02 -9.59
C SER A 55 -11.45 -13.93 -8.96
N GLU A 56 -11.66 -14.01 -7.66
CA GLU A 56 -12.45 -13.02 -6.93
C GLU A 56 -11.71 -11.67 -6.84
N ILE A 57 -10.41 -11.71 -6.63
CA ILE A 57 -9.57 -10.50 -6.67
C ILE A 57 -9.58 -9.90 -8.08
N SER A 58 -9.41 -10.74 -9.09
CA SER A 58 -9.45 -10.32 -10.49
C SER A 58 -10.77 -9.63 -10.87
N HIS A 59 -11.89 -10.18 -10.42
CA HIS A 59 -13.20 -9.56 -10.64
C HIS A 59 -13.38 -8.23 -9.93
N ALA A 60 -12.78 -8.08 -8.75
CA ALA A 60 -12.86 -6.85 -7.97
C ALA A 60 -12.04 -5.69 -8.60
N VAL A 61 -11.03 -6.02 -9.41
CA VAL A 61 -10.18 -5.03 -10.09
C VAL A 61 -10.15 -5.36 -11.59
N PRO A 62 -11.23 -5.11 -12.31
CA PRO A 62 -11.39 -5.61 -13.69
C PRO A 62 -10.41 -5.05 -14.71
N GLU A 63 -9.82 -3.88 -14.45
CA GLU A 63 -8.81 -3.27 -15.33
C GLU A 63 -7.43 -3.92 -15.20
N LEU A 64 -7.22 -4.71 -14.14
CA LEU A 64 -5.97 -5.37 -13.87
C LEU A 64 -5.91 -6.70 -14.61
N SER A 65 -4.88 -6.90 -15.45
CA SER A 65 -4.69 -8.18 -16.13
C SER A 65 -4.32 -9.28 -15.13
N ASP A 66 -4.71 -10.51 -15.44
CA ASP A 66 -4.38 -11.66 -14.60
C ASP A 66 -2.87 -11.88 -14.46
N ARG A 67 -2.12 -11.58 -15.52
CA ARG A 67 -0.66 -11.65 -15.48
C ARG A 67 -0.08 -10.68 -14.46
N LEU A 68 -0.50 -9.44 -14.50
CA LEU A 68 -0.02 -8.40 -13.58
C LEU A 68 -0.50 -8.66 -12.16
N LEU A 69 -1.74 -9.12 -11.99
CA LEU A 69 -2.25 -9.54 -10.68
C LEU A 69 -1.38 -10.65 -10.10
N SER A 70 -1.06 -11.67 -10.90
CA SER A 70 -0.17 -12.76 -10.47
C SER A 70 1.20 -12.26 -10.02
N GLU A 71 1.79 -11.33 -10.77
CA GLU A 71 3.07 -10.70 -10.41
C GLU A 71 2.99 -9.95 -9.09
N ARG A 72 1.94 -9.14 -8.91
CA ARG A 72 1.74 -8.37 -7.68
C ARG A 72 1.49 -9.28 -6.47
N MET A 73 0.71 -10.34 -6.64
CA MET A 73 0.46 -11.31 -5.57
C MET A 73 1.74 -12.00 -5.12
N LYS A 74 2.60 -12.39 -6.05
CA LYS A 74 3.91 -12.98 -5.73
C LYS A 74 4.81 -12.01 -4.98
N GLU A 75 4.83 -10.75 -5.38
CA GLU A 75 5.59 -9.71 -4.68
C GLU A 75 5.09 -9.51 -3.25
N LEU A 76 3.78 -9.41 -3.06
CA LEU A 76 3.16 -9.22 -1.76
C LEU A 76 3.36 -10.43 -0.84
N GLU A 77 3.30 -11.63 -1.40
CA GLU A 77 3.59 -12.86 -0.67
C GLU A 77 5.06 -12.92 -0.24
N ALA A 78 5.97 -12.60 -1.14
CA ALA A 78 7.40 -12.55 -0.86
C ALA A 78 7.76 -11.52 0.21
N ARG A 79 7.02 -10.42 0.28
CA ARG A 79 7.20 -9.35 1.28
C ARG A 79 6.50 -9.64 2.61
N GLY A 80 5.74 -10.72 2.70
CA GLY A 80 5.02 -11.08 3.92
C GLY A 80 3.74 -10.29 4.17
N VAL A 81 3.25 -9.56 3.18
CA VAL A 81 2.01 -8.76 3.26
C VAL A 81 0.78 -9.64 3.05
N VAL A 82 0.90 -10.64 2.19
CA VAL A 82 -0.16 -11.58 1.84
C VAL A 82 0.32 -13.00 2.10
N SER A 83 -0.57 -13.85 2.59
CA SER A 83 -0.34 -15.28 2.69
C SER A 83 -1.27 -16.04 1.74
N ARG A 84 -0.77 -17.17 1.25
CA ARG A 84 -1.46 -18.05 0.34
C ARG A 84 -1.80 -19.34 1.08
N HIS A 85 -3.06 -19.69 1.11
CA HIS A 85 -3.55 -20.90 1.77
C HIS A 85 -4.20 -21.82 0.77
N VAL A 86 -3.88 -23.11 0.87
CA VAL A 86 -4.54 -24.15 0.08
C VAL A 86 -5.54 -24.86 0.98
N ASP A 87 -6.82 -24.71 0.66
CA ASP A 87 -7.89 -25.50 1.26
C ASP A 87 -8.03 -26.77 0.43
N PRO A 88 -7.74 -27.95 1.01
CA PRO A 88 -7.70 -29.20 0.23
C PRO A 88 -9.05 -29.64 -0.33
N GLY A 89 -10.15 -29.10 0.17
CA GLY A 89 -11.47 -29.34 -0.38
C GLY A 89 -12.03 -30.74 -0.20
N PRO A 90 -12.92 -31.30 -1.05
CA PRO A 90 -13.26 -30.90 -2.43
C PRO A 90 -14.30 -29.78 -2.52
N PRO A 91 -14.17 -28.89 -3.50
CA PRO A 91 -13.04 -28.73 -4.41
C PRO A 91 -11.84 -28.04 -3.76
N VAL A 92 -10.64 -28.27 -4.30
CA VAL A 92 -9.41 -27.57 -3.85
C VAL A 92 -9.56 -26.09 -4.12
N LYS A 93 -9.29 -25.27 -3.10
CA LYS A 93 -9.35 -23.81 -3.18
C LYS A 93 -8.00 -23.23 -2.76
N VAL A 94 -7.55 -22.22 -3.46
CA VAL A 94 -6.40 -21.41 -3.07
C VAL A 94 -6.93 -20.04 -2.65
N LEU A 95 -6.69 -19.68 -1.40
CA LEU A 95 -7.14 -18.43 -0.82
C LEU A 95 -5.95 -17.53 -0.52
N TYR A 96 -6.12 -16.25 -0.79
CA TYR A 96 -5.16 -15.21 -0.42
C TYR A 96 -5.76 -14.35 0.66
N GLU A 97 -4.98 -14.05 1.69
CA GLU A 97 -5.40 -13.15 2.75
C GLU A 97 -4.23 -12.28 3.21
N LEU A 98 -4.56 -11.14 3.79
CA LEU A 98 -3.55 -10.29 4.41
C LEU A 98 -3.01 -10.94 5.68
N THR A 99 -1.71 -10.88 5.85
CA THR A 99 -1.05 -11.22 7.12
C THR A 99 -1.31 -10.13 8.16
N ALA A 100 -0.87 -10.34 9.39
CA ALA A 100 -0.92 -9.29 10.41
C ALA A 100 -0.19 -8.02 9.94
N MET A 101 0.94 -8.18 9.26
CA MET A 101 1.69 -7.09 8.64
C MET A 101 0.86 -6.35 7.59
N GLY A 102 0.18 -7.10 6.72
CA GLY A 102 -0.70 -6.52 5.70
C GLY A 102 -1.89 -5.79 6.29
N ARG A 103 -2.55 -6.38 7.28
CA ARG A 103 -3.68 -5.74 7.97
C ARG A 103 -3.29 -4.46 8.70
N SER A 104 -2.06 -4.37 9.19
CA SER A 104 -1.58 -3.15 9.87
C SER A 104 -1.40 -1.96 8.94
N LEU A 105 -1.50 -2.14 7.63
CA LEU A 105 -1.55 -1.04 6.66
C LEU A 105 -2.88 -0.29 6.66
N GLU A 106 -3.93 -0.87 7.23
CA GLU A 106 -5.29 -0.31 7.16
C GLU A 106 -5.37 1.16 7.58
N PRO A 107 -4.83 1.58 8.75
CA PRO A 107 -4.91 2.99 9.14
C PRO A 107 -4.26 3.94 8.13
N ALA A 108 -3.10 3.58 7.60
CA ALA A 108 -2.39 4.40 6.61
C ALA A 108 -3.17 4.51 5.30
N LEU A 109 -3.76 3.43 4.84
CA LEU A 109 -4.55 3.41 3.61
C LEU A 109 -5.87 4.15 3.77
N GLU A 110 -6.52 4.07 4.93
CA GLU A 110 -7.74 4.82 5.23
C GLU A 110 -7.46 6.33 5.24
N GLU A 111 -6.35 6.76 5.83
CA GLU A 111 -5.94 8.16 5.80
C GLU A 111 -5.63 8.64 4.38
N LEU A 112 -4.95 7.81 3.60
CA LEU A 112 -4.67 8.14 2.21
C LEU A 112 -5.96 8.24 1.38
N LYS A 113 -6.92 7.35 1.62
CA LYS A 113 -8.24 7.37 0.98
C LYS A 113 -9.00 8.66 1.33
N SER A 114 -9.00 9.05 2.59
CA SER A 114 -9.62 10.30 3.05
C SER A 114 -8.99 11.51 2.38
N TRP A 115 -7.67 11.54 2.31
CA TRP A 115 -6.94 12.59 1.63
C TRP A 115 -7.33 12.66 0.14
N ALA A 116 -7.37 11.51 -0.52
CA ALA A 116 -7.72 11.41 -1.94
C ALA A 116 -9.15 11.90 -2.22
N GLN A 117 -10.11 11.50 -1.41
CA GLN A 117 -11.51 11.93 -1.54
C GLN A 117 -11.65 13.43 -1.33
N ARG A 118 -10.96 13.97 -0.34
CA ARG A 118 -11.00 15.40 -0.02
C ARG A 118 -10.39 16.25 -1.13
N TRP A 119 -9.20 15.90 -1.60
CA TRP A 119 -8.42 16.74 -2.52
C TRP A 119 -8.60 16.37 -3.98
N LEU A 120 -8.49 15.09 -4.33
CA LEU A 120 -8.65 14.62 -5.70
C LEU A 120 -10.12 14.59 -6.12
N GLY A 121 -11.01 14.26 -5.21
CA GLY A 121 -12.44 14.34 -5.43
C GLY A 121 -12.91 15.79 -5.67
N ALA A 122 -12.38 16.75 -4.93
CA ALA A 122 -12.67 18.18 -5.14
C ALA A 122 -12.15 18.66 -6.49
N GLU A 123 -10.97 18.21 -6.90
CA GLU A 123 -10.38 18.52 -8.21
C GLU A 123 -11.25 17.98 -9.34
N ALA A 124 -11.72 16.74 -9.23
CA ALA A 124 -12.62 16.13 -10.21
C ALA A 124 -13.94 16.92 -10.35
N ARG A 125 -14.52 17.33 -9.22
CA ARG A 125 -15.75 18.16 -9.22
C ARG A 125 -15.52 19.50 -9.90
N ARG A 126 -14.37 20.14 -9.71
CA ARG A 126 -14.02 21.38 -10.39
C ARG A 126 -13.89 21.20 -11.91
N ARG A 127 -13.28 20.11 -12.35
CA ARG A 127 -13.17 19.77 -13.77
C ARG A 127 -14.54 19.57 -14.42
N ASP A 128 -15.43 18.83 -13.75
CA ASP A 128 -16.78 18.57 -14.25
C ASP A 128 -17.61 19.84 -14.31
N ALA A 129 -17.51 20.71 -13.33
CA ALA A 129 -18.18 22.02 -13.34
C ALA A 129 -17.67 22.90 -14.50
N ALA A 130 -16.38 22.86 -14.80
CA ALA A 130 -15.81 23.59 -15.93
C ALA A 130 -16.27 23.06 -17.29
N ARG A 131 -16.56 21.76 -17.41
CA ARG A 131 -17.08 21.14 -18.65
C ARG A 131 -18.53 21.51 -18.94
N THR A 132 -19.33 21.79 -17.93
CA THR A 132 -20.74 22.15 -18.08
C THR A 132 -20.97 23.62 -18.40
N LEU A 133 -19.95 24.45 -18.36
CA LEU A 133 -19.96 25.83 -18.79
C LEU A 133 -19.50 25.96 -20.22
#